data_50e23cc8cb1a3d5f3700156b0121446d
#
_entry.id   50e23cc8cb1a3d5f3700156b0121446d
#
_cell.length_a   1.000
_cell.length_b   1.000
_cell.length_c   1.000
_cell.angle_alpha   90.00
_cell.angle_beta   90.00
_cell.angle_gamma   90.00
#
_symmetry.space_group_name_H-M   'P 1'
#
loop_
_entity.id
_entity.type
_entity.pdbx_description
1 polymer ?
#
loop_
_entity_poly.entity_id
_entity_poly.type
_entity_poly.pdbx_seq_one_letter_code
_entity_poly.pdbx_strand_id
1 'polypeptide(L)'
;MPDELPAASYLIRPATVADSDTLVAFTLSEALDAERRALNRAEVQRGIAGAFASPPKARYWVVESAGRLVAVASIVTEWSNFRGGDYWWIQSLYIVPEHRGRGLVDTILQHLVGEARAGGALDLRLYGYNTNARALRAYQRFGFREAPYLILTKSLVGT
;
A
#
# COMPACT_ATOMS: atom_id res chain seq x y z
N MET A 1 -37.53 -5.97 7.90
CA MET A 1 -36.23 -6.61 7.73
C MET A 1 -35.33 -5.64 7.01
N PRO A 2 -34.27 -5.12 7.61
CA PRO A 2 -33.30 -4.37 6.82
C PRO A 2 -32.65 -5.39 5.86
N ASP A 3 -32.63 -5.05 4.57
CA ASP A 3 -31.85 -5.75 3.55
C ASP A 3 -30.39 -5.76 4.02
N GLU A 4 -29.93 -6.90 4.53
CA GLU A 4 -28.52 -7.13 4.70
C GLU A 4 -27.92 -7.15 3.29
N LEU A 5 -27.27 -6.06 2.92
CA LEU A 5 -26.44 -6.04 1.71
C LEU A 5 -25.52 -7.27 1.77
N PRO A 6 -25.46 -8.09 0.71
CA PRO A 6 -24.59 -9.26 0.69
C PRO A 6 -23.18 -8.82 1.05
N ALA A 7 -22.51 -9.60 1.91
CA ALA A 7 -21.14 -9.34 2.30
C ALA A 7 -20.31 -9.07 1.04
N ALA A 8 -19.67 -7.90 0.97
CA ALA A 8 -18.91 -7.50 -0.20
C ALA A 8 -17.84 -8.56 -0.49
N SER A 9 -17.92 -9.18 -1.67
CA SER A 9 -16.89 -10.13 -2.12
C SER A 9 -15.69 -9.34 -2.62
N TYR A 10 -14.52 -9.62 -2.06
CA TYR A 10 -13.26 -8.99 -2.43
C TYR A 10 -12.33 -9.98 -3.12
N LEU A 11 -11.83 -9.60 -4.28
CA LEU A 11 -10.80 -10.33 -5.01
C LEU A 11 -9.51 -9.52 -4.99
N ILE A 12 -8.44 -10.07 -4.42
CA ILE A 12 -7.10 -9.49 -4.46
C ILE A 12 -6.33 -10.14 -5.60
N ARG A 13 -5.77 -9.33 -6.48
CA ARG A 13 -4.93 -9.80 -7.59
C ARG A 13 -3.74 -8.88 -7.84
N PRO A 14 -2.66 -9.35 -8.46
CA PRO A 14 -1.62 -8.47 -8.96
C PRO A 14 -2.20 -7.42 -9.92
N ALA A 15 -1.70 -6.19 -9.82
CA ALA A 15 -2.06 -5.14 -10.76
C ALA A 15 -1.41 -5.38 -12.12
N THR A 16 -2.04 -4.90 -13.16
CA THR A 16 -1.53 -4.90 -14.53
C THR A 16 -1.36 -3.48 -15.04
N VAL A 17 -0.70 -3.31 -16.16
CA VAL A 17 -0.55 -1.98 -16.79
C VAL A 17 -1.90 -1.33 -17.10
N ALA A 18 -2.94 -2.12 -17.33
CA ALA A 18 -4.30 -1.63 -17.56
C ALA A 18 -4.93 -0.94 -16.34
N ASP A 19 -4.41 -1.21 -15.15
CA ASP A 19 -4.87 -0.58 -13.89
C ASP A 19 -4.21 0.79 -13.63
N SER A 20 -3.24 1.21 -14.44
CA SER A 20 -2.34 2.36 -14.17
C SER A 20 -3.10 3.65 -13.85
N ASP A 21 -4.15 4.00 -14.58
CA ASP A 21 -4.90 5.23 -14.35
C ASP A 21 -5.60 5.22 -12.98
N THR A 22 -6.14 4.06 -12.57
CA THR A 22 -6.74 3.90 -11.24
C THR A 22 -5.68 3.95 -10.15
N LEU A 23 -4.51 3.33 -10.35
CA LEU A 23 -3.39 3.40 -9.41
C LEU A 23 -2.92 4.84 -9.21
N VAL A 24 -2.84 5.63 -10.28
CA VAL A 24 -2.52 7.06 -10.19
C VAL A 24 -3.58 7.81 -9.36
N ALA A 25 -4.86 7.60 -9.66
CA ALA A 25 -5.95 8.23 -8.92
C ALA A 25 -5.93 7.87 -7.42
N PHE A 26 -5.71 6.59 -7.10
CA PHE A 26 -5.63 6.13 -5.72
C PHE A 26 -4.42 6.69 -4.97
N THR A 27 -3.26 6.80 -5.63
CA THR A 27 -2.06 7.39 -5.03
C THR A 27 -2.27 8.87 -4.71
N LEU A 28 -2.90 9.63 -5.62
CA LEU A 28 -3.25 11.02 -5.38
C LEU A 28 -4.21 11.17 -4.19
N SER A 29 -5.22 10.30 -4.12
CA SER A 29 -6.18 10.29 -3.01
C SER A 29 -5.55 9.88 -1.69
N GLU A 30 -4.66 8.88 -1.69
CA GLU A 30 -3.93 8.43 -0.51
C GLU A 30 -3.12 9.58 0.12
N ALA A 31 -2.34 10.29 -0.69
CA ALA A 31 -1.53 11.40 -0.19
C ALA A 31 -2.39 12.54 0.36
N LEU A 32 -3.51 12.83 -0.29
CA LEU A 32 -4.43 13.87 0.19
C LEU A 32 -5.12 13.47 1.50
N ASP A 33 -5.60 12.23 1.59
CA ASP A 33 -6.33 11.73 2.76
C ASP A 33 -5.41 11.52 3.97
N ALA A 34 -4.25 10.92 3.76
CA ALA A 34 -3.34 10.52 4.83
C ALA A 34 -2.42 11.66 5.30
N GLU A 35 -1.93 12.48 4.36
CA GLU A 35 -0.88 13.46 4.62
C GLU A 35 -1.31 14.91 4.33
N ARG A 36 -2.54 15.12 3.87
CA ARG A 36 -3.03 16.44 3.42
C ARG A 36 -2.14 17.05 2.32
N ARG A 37 -1.53 16.21 1.51
CA ARG A 37 -0.54 16.57 0.51
C ARG A 37 -1.08 16.40 -0.90
N ALA A 38 -1.08 17.49 -1.67
CA ALA A 38 -1.35 17.44 -3.10
C ALA A 38 -0.07 17.03 -3.86
N LEU A 39 -0.15 15.99 -4.68
CA LEU A 39 0.95 15.51 -5.50
C LEU A 39 0.81 15.98 -6.95
N ASN A 40 1.94 16.08 -7.65
CA ASN A 40 1.96 16.31 -9.09
C ASN A 40 1.57 15.02 -9.82
N ARG A 41 0.48 15.08 -10.62
CA ARG A 41 -0.03 13.91 -11.35
C ARG A 41 1.00 13.29 -12.28
N ALA A 42 1.78 14.11 -13.00
CA ALA A 42 2.79 13.60 -13.95
C ALA A 42 3.92 12.85 -13.22
N GLU A 43 4.30 13.30 -12.02
CA GLU A 43 5.26 12.57 -11.17
C GLU A 43 4.71 11.25 -10.70
N VAL A 44 3.45 11.22 -10.26
CA VAL A 44 2.78 9.98 -9.83
C VAL A 44 2.66 9.01 -11.02
N GLN A 45 2.32 9.49 -12.21
CA GLN A 45 2.28 8.65 -13.42
C GLN A 45 3.65 8.01 -13.72
N ARG A 46 4.74 8.77 -13.62
CA ARG A 46 6.10 8.21 -13.76
C ARG A 46 6.42 7.20 -12.67
N GLY A 47 6.00 7.46 -11.43
CA GLY A 47 6.18 6.53 -10.30
C GLY A 47 5.46 5.21 -10.54
N ILE A 48 4.20 5.26 -10.96
CA ILE A 48 3.40 4.05 -11.27
C ILE A 48 3.99 3.29 -12.46
N ALA A 49 4.43 3.99 -13.51
CA ALA A 49 5.07 3.36 -14.66
C ALA A 49 6.31 2.54 -14.28
N GLY A 50 7.04 2.96 -13.25
CA GLY A 50 8.20 2.23 -12.72
C GLY A 50 7.87 0.84 -12.18
N ALA A 51 6.65 0.62 -11.70
CA ALA A 51 6.19 -0.69 -11.23
C ALA A 51 6.08 -1.73 -12.37
N PHE A 52 5.80 -1.26 -13.59
CA PHE A 52 5.65 -2.11 -14.77
C PHE A 52 6.90 -2.09 -15.68
N ALA A 53 7.99 -1.47 -15.23
CA ALA A 53 9.28 -1.50 -15.90
C ALA A 53 9.95 -2.88 -15.77
N SER A 54 11.01 -3.09 -16.53
CA SER A 54 11.83 -4.32 -16.45
C SER A 54 13.28 -3.95 -16.09
N PRO A 55 13.77 -4.33 -14.89
CA PRO A 55 13.04 -4.97 -13.78
C PRO A 55 12.06 -4.00 -13.10
N PRO A 56 11.00 -4.51 -12.48
CA PRO A 56 10.01 -3.66 -11.81
C PRO A 56 10.62 -2.99 -10.57
N LYS A 57 10.23 -1.72 -10.35
CA LYS A 57 10.67 -0.95 -9.16
C LYS A 57 9.81 -1.22 -7.93
N ALA A 58 8.57 -1.64 -8.15
CA ALA A 58 7.61 -1.98 -7.10
C ALA A 58 6.65 -3.05 -7.61
N ARG A 59 5.94 -3.69 -6.68
CA ARG A 59 4.84 -4.63 -7.00
C ARG A 59 3.54 -4.07 -6.43
N TYR A 60 2.48 -4.12 -7.23
CA TYR A 60 1.17 -3.65 -6.85
C TYR A 60 0.16 -4.78 -6.87
N TRP A 61 -0.71 -4.76 -5.87
CA TRP A 61 -1.95 -5.54 -5.83
C TRP A 61 -3.13 -4.60 -5.81
N VAL A 62 -4.20 -5.00 -6.46
CA VAL A 62 -5.48 -4.30 -6.45
C VAL A 62 -6.54 -5.20 -5.85
N VAL A 63 -7.55 -4.58 -5.27
CA VAL A 63 -8.72 -5.27 -4.74
C VAL A 63 -9.93 -4.89 -5.57
N GLU A 64 -10.62 -5.89 -6.07
CA GLU A 64 -11.87 -5.74 -6.81
C GLU A 64 -13.06 -6.09 -5.92
N SER A 65 -14.14 -5.34 -6.08
CA SER A 65 -15.46 -5.65 -5.56
C SER A 65 -16.49 -5.24 -6.59
N ALA A 66 -17.40 -6.15 -6.95
CA ALA A 66 -18.42 -5.94 -7.96
C ALA A 66 -17.86 -5.37 -9.29
N GLY A 67 -16.71 -5.88 -9.76
CA GLY A 67 -16.07 -5.46 -11.01
C GLY A 67 -15.40 -4.07 -10.97
N ARG A 68 -15.24 -3.48 -9.80
CA ARG A 68 -14.58 -2.18 -9.62
C ARG A 68 -13.37 -2.30 -8.68
N LEU A 69 -12.33 -1.55 -8.96
CA LEU A 69 -11.20 -1.43 -8.04
C LEU A 69 -11.59 -0.57 -6.83
N VAL A 70 -11.37 -1.12 -5.64
CA VAL A 70 -11.76 -0.49 -4.38
C VAL A 70 -10.58 -0.28 -3.42
N ALA A 71 -9.43 -0.89 -3.70
CA ALA A 71 -8.23 -0.70 -2.91
C ALA A 71 -6.98 -1.03 -3.71
N VAL A 72 -5.85 -0.55 -3.21
CA VAL A 72 -4.52 -0.84 -3.72
C VAL A 72 -3.55 -1.04 -2.56
N ALA A 73 -2.56 -1.90 -2.77
CA ALA A 73 -1.38 -2.00 -1.93
C ALA A 73 -0.14 -2.19 -2.79
N SER A 74 0.99 -1.65 -2.34
CA SER A 74 2.26 -1.83 -3.05
C SER A 74 3.40 -2.16 -2.10
N ILE A 75 4.37 -2.89 -2.65
CA ILE A 75 5.58 -3.34 -1.97
C ILE A 75 6.80 -2.86 -2.74
N VAL A 76 7.78 -2.35 -2.01
CA VAL A 76 9.17 -2.19 -2.44
C VAL A 76 10.07 -3.03 -1.55
N THR A 77 11.25 -3.41 -2.04
CA THR A 77 12.20 -4.24 -1.29
C THR A 77 13.45 -3.46 -0.92
N GLU A 78 14.03 -3.81 0.22
CA GLU A 78 15.29 -3.26 0.71
C GLU A 78 16.20 -4.41 1.15
N TRP A 79 17.40 -4.46 0.58
CA TRP A 79 18.40 -5.44 1.00
C TRP A 79 18.96 -5.12 2.39
N SER A 80 19.03 -6.12 3.26
CA SER A 80 19.66 -6.03 4.56
C SER A 80 21.04 -6.70 4.54
N ASN A 81 22.09 -5.90 4.62
CA ASN A 81 23.46 -6.42 4.77
C ASN A 81 23.70 -7.06 6.16
N PHE A 82 22.90 -6.72 7.16
CA PHE A 82 22.98 -7.31 8.50
C PHE A 82 22.42 -8.71 8.57
N ARG A 83 21.37 -8.99 7.76
CA ARG A 83 20.63 -10.24 7.83
C ARG A 83 20.71 -11.09 6.56
N GLY A 84 21.28 -10.56 5.48
CA GLY A 84 21.49 -11.28 4.23
C GLY A 84 20.19 -11.61 3.49
N GLY A 85 19.24 -10.71 3.49
CA GLY A 85 17.95 -10.89 2.83
C GLY A 85 17.21 -9.57 2.66
N ASP A 86 16.01 -9.63 2.11
CA ASP A 86 15.20 -8.45 1.84
C ASP A 86 14.18 -8.17 2.94
N TYR A 87 14.05 -6.91 3.31
CA TYR A 87 12.86 -6.37 3.94
C TYR A 87 11.84 -5.98 2.85
N TRP A 88 10.58 -6.28 3.08
CA TRP A 88 9.50 -5.81 2.25
C TRP A 88 8.81 -4.64 2.90
N TRP A 89 8.71 -3.52 2.16
CA TRP A 89 8.07 -2.31 2.63
C TRP A 89 6.72 -2.12 1.95
N ILE A 90 5.65 -2.02 2.72
CA ILE A 90 4.37 -1.53 2.23
C ILE A 90 4.53 -0.04 1.96
N GLN A 91 4.56 0.34 0.69
CA GLN A 91 4.75 1.73 0.29
C GLN A 91 3.41 2.47 0.16
N SER A 92 2.39 1.81 -0.37
CA SER A 92 1.03 2.32 -0.50
C SER A 92 0.03 1.32 0.05
N LEU A 93 -0.98 1.82 0.73
CA LEU A 93 -2.17 1.09 1.12
C LEU A 93 -3.34 2.07 1.16
N TYR A 94 -4.22 1.99 0.16
CA TYR A 94 -5.37 2.87 0.04
C TYR A 94 -6.65 2.05 -0.18
N ILE A 95 -7.70 2.42 0.51
CA ILE A 95 -9.03 1.86 0.39
C ILE A 95 -9.98 3.03 0.13
N VAL A 96 -10.83 2.92 -0.89
CA VAL A 96 -11.84 3.94 -1.17
C VAL A 96 -12.77 4.12 0.05
N PRO A 97 -13.23 5.35 0.34
CA PRO A 97 -13.99 5.64 1.57
C PRO A 97 -15.16 4.70 1.83
N GLU A 98 -15.91 4.32 0.78
CA GLU A 98 -17.11 3.49 0.86
C GLU A 98 -16.83 2.06 1.34
N HIS A 99 -15.58 1.60 1.25
CA HIS A 99 -15.16 0.25 1.66
C HIS A 99 -14.34 0.24 2.94
N ARG A 100 -14.17 1.38 3.60
CA ARG A 100 -13.47 1.49 4.90
C ARG A 100 -14.35 0.96 6.04
N GLY A 101 -13.71 0.54 7.13
CA GLY A 101 -14.42 0.05 8.31
C GLY A 101 -15.10 -1.31 8.14
N ARG A 102 -14.70 -2.07 7.11
CA ARG A 102 -15.26 -3.41 6.79
C ARG A 102 -14.23 -4.53 6.93
N GLY A 103 -13.12 -4.28 7.62
CA GLY A 103 -12.04 -5.27 7.80
C GLY A 103 -11.16 -5.51 6.57
N LEU A 104 -11.32 -4.73 5.50
CA LEU A 104 -10.56 -4.93 4.26
C LEU A 104 -9.06 -4.69 4.47
N VAL A 105 -8.67 -3.78 5.36
CA VAL A 105 -7.25 -3.55 5.68
C VAL A 105 -6.58 -4.82 6.21
N ASP A 106 -7.25 -5.55 7.12
CA ASP A 106 -6.71 -6.80 7.67
C ASP A 106 -6.59 -7.88 6.59
N THR A 107 -7.57 -7.97 5.70
CA THR A 107 -7.54 -8.90 4.55
C THR A 107 -6.36 -8.59 3.63
N ILE A 108 -6.11 -7.32 3.31
CA ILE A 108 -4.96 -6.91 2.48
C ILE A 108 -3.65 -7.22 3.20
N LEU A 109 -3.53 -6.88 4.49
CA LEU A 109 -2.31 -7.15 5.27
C LEU A 109 -2.02 -8.65 5.38
N GLN A 110 -3.03 -9.49 5.58
CA GLN A 110 -2.87 -10.95 5.58
C GLN A 110 -2.36 -11.45 4.23
N HIS A 111 -2.91 -10.94 3.13
CA HIS A 111 -2.44 -11.29 1.79
C HIS A 111 -0.97 -10.90 1.60
N LEU A 112 -0.57 -9.68 1.97
CA LEU A 112 0.82 -9.23 1.87
C LEU A 112 1.77 -10.02 2.75
N VAL A 113 1.36 -10.44 3.95
CA VAL A 113 2.14 -11.36 4.80
C VAL A 113 2.36 -12.69 4.11
N GLY A 114 1.34 -13.25 3.46
CA GLY A 114 1.44 -14.49 2.68
C GLY A 114 2.45 -14.35 1.53
N GLU A 115 2.33 -13.28 0.74
CA GLU A 115 3.25 -12.97 -0.36
C GLU A 115 4.70 -12.76 0.13
N ALA A 116 4.87 -12.04 1.23
CA ALA A 116 6.17 -11.76 1.83
C ALA A 116 6.85 -13.05 2.32
N ARG A 117 6.11 -13.93 2.98
CA ARG A 117 6.61 -15.25 3.40
C ARG A 117 7.00 -16.12 2.21
N ALA A 118 6.16 -16.21 1.21
CA ALA A 118 6.45 -16.95 -0.01
C ALA A 118 7.67 -16.40 -0.76
N GLY A 119 7.88 -15.09 -0.71
CA GLY A 119 9.02 -14.38 -1.29
C GLY A 119 10.29 -14.41 -0.44
N GLY A 120 10.28 -15.04 0.74
CA GLY A 120 11.44 -15.12 1.62
C GLY A 120 11.80 -13.81 2.32
N ALA A 121 10.85 -12.87 2.46
CA ALA A 121 11.08 -11.62 3.17
C ALA A 121 11.44 -11.86 4.64
N LEU A 122 12.39 -11.07 5.15
CA LEU A 122 12.81 -11.12 6.54
C LEU A 122 11.79 -10.45 7.47
N ASP A 123 11.29 -9.29 7.06
CA ASP A 123 10.27 -8.51 7.76
C ASP A 123 9.32 -7.88 6.73
N LEU A 124 8.11 -7.63 7.15
CA LEU A 124 7.20 -6.71 6.49
C LEU A 124 7.21 -5.39 7.27
N ARG A 125 7.52 -4.29 6.60
CA ARG A 125 7.68 -2.95 7.19
C ARG A 125 6.76 -1.96 6.53
N LEU A 126 6.48 -0.84 7.20
CA LEU A 126 5.75 0.29 6.64
C LEU A 126 6.15 1.60 7.32
N TYR A 127 5.89 2.71 6.62
CA TYR A 127 5.93 4.04 7.22
C TYR A 127 4.51 4.43 7.64
N GLY A 128 4.32 4.69 8.92
CA GLY A 128 3.08 5.28 9.43
C GLY A 128 3.22 6.79 9.52
N TYR A 129 2.34 7.54 8.83
CA TYR A 129 2.29 8.98 9.02
C TYR A 129 1.87 9.29 10.46
N ASN A 130 2.70 10.01 11.21
CA ASN A 130 2.60 10.12 12.67
C ASN A 130 1.30 10.75 13.19
N THR A 131 0.60 11.51 12.37
CA THR A 131 -0.69 12.10 12.71
C THR A 131 -1.90 11.28 12.22
N ASN A 132 -1.68 10.21 11.46
CA ASN A 132 -2.74 9.31 11.01
C ASN A 132 -3.03 8.23 12.07
N ALA A 133 -3.62 8.65 13.20
CA ALA A 133 -3.87 7.77 14.33
C ALA A 133 -4.76 6.56 13.98
N ARG A 134 -5.70 6.71 13.03
CA ARG A 134 -6.58 5.61 12.60
C ARG A 134 -5.78 4.49 11.92
N ALA A 135 -4.91 4.84 10.98
CA ALA A 135 -4.06 3.87 10.28
C ALA A 135 -3.08 3.20 11.26
N LEU A 136 -2.42 3.99 12.13
CA LEU A 136 -1.49 3.46 13.12
C LEU A 136 -2.16 2.45 14.05
N ARG A 137 -3.36 2.73 14.53
CA ARG A 137 -4.12 1.77 15.35
C ARG A 137 -4.45 0.47 14.60
N ALA A 138 -4.80 0.55 13.32
CA ALA A 138 -5.05 -0.63 12.50
C ALA A 138 -3.79 -1.49 12.35
N TYR A 139 -2.65 -0.89 12.07
CA TYR A 139 -1.37 -1.59 11.96
C TYR A 139 -0.96 -2.23 13.30
N GLN A 140 -1.10 -1.50 14.42
CA GLN A 140 -0.79 -2.03 15.75
C GLN A 140 -1.69 -3.22 16.12
N ARG A 141 -3.00 -3.15 15.82
CA ARG A 141 -3.92 -4.30 16.01
C ARG A 141 -3.50 -5.52 15.20
N PHE A 142 -2.99 -5.30 13.99
CA PHE A 142 -2.50 -6.39 13.14
C PHE A 142 -1.16 -6.99 13.61
N GLY A 143 -0.46 -6.32 14.53
CA GLY A 143 0.78 -6.78 15.13
C GLY A 143 2.05 -6.02 14.72
N PHE A 144 1.92 -4.94 13.94
CA PHE A 144 3.05 -4.05 13.69
C PHE A 144 3.45 -3.33 14.98
N ARG A 145 4.77 -3.13 15.14
CA ARG A 145 5.36 -2.44 16.28
C ARG A 145 6.32 -1.37 15.79
N GLU A 146 6.50 -0.32 16.58
CA GLU A 146 7.50 0.68 16.28
C GLU A 146 8.90 0.07 16.26
N ALA A 147 9.68 0.45 15.25
CA ALA A 147 11.11 0.15 15.17
C ALA A 147 11.93 1.29 15.79
N PRO A 148 13.15 1.01 16.29
CA PRO A 148 13.98 2.04 16.95
C PRO A 148 14.71 2.92 15.94
N TYR A 149 14.09 3.27 14.81
CA TYR A 149 14.68 4.07 13.75
C TYR A 149 13.85 5.30 13.45
N LEU A 150 14.51 6.38 13.14
CA LEU A 150 13.90 7.60 12.59
C LEU A 150 14.24 7.71 11.11
N ILE A 151 13.30 8.26 10.34
CA ILE A 151 13.57 8.63 8.96
C ILE A 151 14.12 10.04 8.95
N LEU A 152 15.33 10.20 8.42
CA LEU A 152 15.96 11.48 8.20
C LEU A 152 16.05 11.72 6.69
N THR A 153 15.62 12.87 6.23
CA THR A 153 15.61 13.22 4.82
C THR A 153 16.39 14.49 4.55
N LYS A 154 17.09 14.52 3.41
CA LYS A 154 17.71 15.71 2.85
C LYS A 154 17.30 15.79 1.39
N SER A 155 16.56 16.83 0.99
CA SER A 155 16.16 17.00 -0.41
C SER A 155 17.40 17.22 -1.29
N LEU A 156 17.43 16.51 -2.42
CA LEU A 156 18.48 16.62 -3.43
C LEU A 156 17.96 17.22 -4.74
N VAL A 157 16.64 17.42 -4.83
CA VAL A 157 16.01 18.12 -5.96
C VAL A 157 15.68 19.53 -5.54
N GLY A 158 15.89 20.50 -6.45
CA GLY A 158 15.69 21.92 -6.14
C GLY A 158 14.25 22.22 -5.69
N THR A 159 14.14 23.17 -4.78
CA THR A 159 12.87 23.79 -4.39
C THR A 159 12.33 24.67 -5.51
#